data_5b1995177e9cca9e6077237fc265f12c
#
_entry.id   5b1995177e9cca9e6077237fc265f12c
#
_cell.length_a   1.000
_cell.length_b   1.000
_cell.length_c   1.000
_cell.angle_alpha   90.00
_cell.angle_beta   90.00
_cell.angle_gamma   90.00
#
_symmetry.space_group_name_H-M   'P 1'
#
loop_
_entity.id
_entity.type
_entity.pdbx_description
1 polymer ?
#
loop_
_entity_poly.entity_id
_entity_poly.type
_entity_poly.pdbx_seq_one_letter_code
_entity_poly.pdbx_strand_id
1 'polypeptide(L)' 'MLRQWQPTTRGGYWVRGIEPVDSEGKYYDLRGQVGNHSNEPPSEDPADWAWETWRSDGRYLVETKSSMDLVEVQE' A
#
# COMPACT_ATOMS: atom_id res chain seq x y z
N MET A 1 -10.76 12.31 -9.79
CA MET A 1 -11.18 11.72 -8.52
C MET A 1 -10.05 10.86 -7.96
N LEU A 2 -9.73 11.03 -6.71
CA LEU A 2 -8.65 10.25 -6.10
C LEU A 2 -9.15 8.83 -5.80
N ARG A 3 -8.30 7.85 -6.09
CA ARG A 3 -8.59 6.48 -5.71
C ARG A 3 -8.53 6.31 -4.21
N GLN A 4 -9.41 5.50 -3.68
CA GLN A 4 -9.40 5.12 -2.29
C GLN A 4 -8.94 3.69 -2.16
N TRP A 5 -8.09 3.42 -1.18
CA TRP A 5 -7.50 2.11 -0.98
C TRP A 5 -8.06 1.46 0.27
N GLN A 6 -8.23 0.14 0.21
CA GLN A 6 -8.59 -0.64 1.38
C GLN A 6 -7.52 -0.47 2.47
N PRO A 7 -7.88 -0.62 3.75
CA PRO A 7 -6.90 -0.46 4.83
C PRO A 7 -5.88 -1.59 4.91
N THR A 8 -6.01 -2.61 4.05
CA THR A 8 -5.07 -3.73 4.00
C THR A 8 -4.63 -3.99 2.57
N THR A 9 -3.44 -4.59 2.42
CA THR A 9 -2.97 -5.06 1.13
C THR A 9 -3.76 -6.29 0.70
N ARG A 10 -3.50 -6.75 -0.51
CA ARG A 10 -4.11 -7.96 -1.04
C ARG A 10 -3.84 -9.19 -0.16
N GLY A 11 -2.66 -9.26 0.45
CA GLY A 11 -2.30 -10.33 1.37
C GLY A 11 -2.80 -10.13 2.79
N GLY A 12 -3.48 -9.02 3.06
CA GLY A 12 -4.07 -8.78 4.38
C GLY A 12 -3.18 -8.04 5.36
N TYR A 13 -2.15 -7.33 4.89
CA TYR A 13 -1.29 -6.53 5.76
C TYR A 13 -1.84 -5.12 5.90
N TRP A 14 -1.85 -4.57 7.11
CA TRP A 14 -2.32 -3.22 7.34
C TRP A 14 -1.48 -2.20 6.58
N VAL A 15 -2.14 -1.20 6.01
CA VAL A 15 -1.46 -0.08 5.34
C VAL A 15 -2.00 1.23 5.88
N ARG A 16 -1.14 2.25 5.89
CA ARG A 16 -1.52 3.60 6.31
C ARG A 16 -0.69 4.64 5.58
N GLY A 17 -1.19 5.87 5.56
CA GLY A 17 -0.43 7.00 5.03
C GLY A 17 -0.13 6.90 3.55
N ILE A 18 -1.02 6.29 2.77
CA ILE A 18 -0.85 6.18 1.33
C ILE A 18 -0.97 7.58 0.72
N GLU A 19 0.07 8.02 0.03
CA GLU A 19 0.10 9.33 -0.58
C GLU A 19 0.81 9.27 -1.93
N PRO A 20 0.47 10.19 -2.86
CA PRO A 20 1.17 10.26 -4.13
C PRO A 20 2.60 10.77 -3.94
N VAL A 21 3.51 10.27 -4.77
CA VAL A 21 4.90 10.69 -4.79
C VAL A 21 5.20 11.27 -6.17
N ASP A 22 5.89 12.40 -6.19
CA ASP A 22 6.40 12.97 -7.44
C ASP A 22 7.63 12.16 -7.86
N SER A 23 7.42 11.24 -8.78
CA SER A 23 8.45 10.30 -9.18
C SER A 23 9.27 10.73 -10.39
N GLU A 24 8.88 11.81 -11.06
CA GLU A 24 9.58 12.36 -12.23
C GLU A 24 9.89 11.29 -13.30
N GLY A 25 8.90 10.45 -13.61
CA GLY A 25 9.06 9.41 -14.62
C GLY A 25 9.57 8.07 -14.08
N LYS A 26 9.71 7.93 -12.79
CA LYS A 26 10.03 6.66 -12.16
C LYS A 26 8.79 5.76 -12.14
N TYR A 27 9.00 4.49 -11.80
CA TYR A 27 7.94 3.49 -11.87
C TYR A 27 6.92 3.54 -10.73
N TYR A 28 7.23 4.21 -9.63
CA TYR A 28 6.40 4.19 -8.44
C TYR A 28 5.81 5.57 -8.18
N ASP A 29 4.50 5.64 -8.06
CA ASP A 29 3.75 6.89 -7.92
C ASP A 29 3.11 7.06 -6.56
N LEU A 30 3.08 6.01 -5.74
CA LEU A 30 2.47 6.02 -4.41
C LEU A 30 3.47 5.50 -3.38
N ARG A 31 3.37 6.03 -2.17
CA ARG A 31 4.11 5.49 -1.04
C ARG A 31 3.23 5.45 0.20
N GLY A 32 3.60 4.62 1.14
CA GLY A 32 2.90 4.50 2.41
C GLY A 32 3.61 3.51 3.31
N GLN A 33 2.98 3.18 4.41
CA GLN A 33 3.54 2.25 5.38
C GLN A 33 2.72 0.97 5.43
N VAL A 34 3.41 -0.16 5.50
CA VAL A 34 2.80 -1.49 5.65
C VAL A 34 3.20 -2.04 7.01
N GLY A 35 2.22 -2.49 7.76
CA GLY A 35 2.42 -3.00 9.10
C GLY A 35 2.18 -4.50 9.22
N ASN A 36 1.67 -4.90 10.37
CA ASN A 36 1.40 -6.31 10.67
C ASN A 36 0.18 -6.83 9.91
N HIS A 37 -0.05 -8.12 9.98
CA HIS A 37 -1.19 -8.77 9.32
C HIS A 37 -2.50 -8.41 10.01
N SER A 38 -3.57 -8.32 9.23
CA SER A 38 -4.89 -7.88 9.70
C SER A 38 -5.61 -8.91 10.57
N ASN A 39 -5.03 -10.10 10.78
CA ASN A 39 -5.54 -11.02 11.79
C ASN A 39 -5.35 -10.50 13.21
N GLU A 40 -4.57 -9.45 13.38
CA GLU A 40 -4.39 -8.72 14.62
C GLU A 40 -4.68 -7.24 14.37
N PRO A 41 -5.01 -6.44 15.41
CA PRO A 41 -5.18 -5.00 15.23
C PRO A 41 -3.89 -4.35 14.71
N PRO A 42 -3.99 -3.18 14.04
CA PRO A 42 -2.78 -2.48 13.60
C PRO A 42 -1.85 -2.18 14.76
N SER A 43 -0.56 -2.42 14.56
CA SER A 43 0.44 -2.17 15.59
C SER A 43 0.52 -0.68 15.92
N GLU A 44 0.68 -0.36 17.19
CA GLU A 44 0.90 1.01 17.65
C GLU A 44 2.39 1.38 17.63
N ASP A 45 3.27 0.39 17.45
CA ASP A 45 4.71 0.61 17.41
C ASP A 45 5.14 1.01 16.01
N PRO A 46 5.66 2.22 15.80
CA PRO A 46 6.10 2.64 14.48
C PRO A 46 7.23 1.78 13.91
N ALA A 47 7.97 1.05 14.74
CA ALA A 47 9.01 0.14 14.26
C ALA A 47 8.44 -1.07 13.51
N ASP A 48 7.16 -1.38 13.71
CA ASP A 48 6.49 -2.47 13.01
C ASP A 48 5.99 -2.08 11.61
N TRP A 49 6.15 -0.82 11.24
CA TRP A 49 5.70 -0.29 9.96
C TRP A 49 6.89 -0.01 9.06
N ALA A 50 6.81 -0.49 7.82
CA ALA A 50 7.87 -0.30 6.83
C ALA A 50 7.34 0.57 5.68
N TRP A 51 8.19 1.49 5.20
CA TRP A 51 7.85 2.29 4.03
C TRP A 51 7.91 1.44 2.77
N GLU A 52 6.87 1.54 1.97
CA GLU A 52 6.77 0.83 0.70
C GLU A 52 6.27 1.77 -0.39
N THR A 53 6.49 1.39 -1.63
CA THR A 53 6.06 2.16 -2.80
C THR A 53 5.25 1.27 -3.73
N TRP A 54 4.32 1.90 -4.45
CA TRP A 54 3.44 1.22 -5.41
C TRP A 54 3.29 2.06 -6.66
N ARG A 55 2.89 1.43 -7.73
CA ARG A 55 2.49 2.13 -8.95
C ARG A 55 1.13 2.82 -8.71
N SER A 56 0.78 3.75 -9.62
CA SER A 56 -0.47 4.51 -9.50
C SER A 56 -1.72 3.64 -9.48
N ASP A 57 -1.64 2.43 -10.02
CA ASP A 57 -2.74 1.46 -10.01
C ASP A 57 -2.75 0.57 -8.75
N GLY A 58 -1.83 0.80 -7.84
CA GLY A 58 -1.72 0.05 -6.59
C GLY A 58 -0.85 -1.19 -6.67
N ARG A 59 -0.29 -1.51 -7.83
CA ARG A 59 0.55 -2.70 -7.97
C ARG A 59 1.91 -2.50 -7.34
N TYR A 60 2.35 -3.49 -6.60
CA TYR A 60 3.68 -3.50 -5.99
C TYR A 60 4.75 -3.94 -6.99
N LEU A 61 4.42 -4.91 -7.84
CA LEU A 61 5.29 -5.44 -8.88
C LEU A 61 4.76 -5.07 -10.26
N VAL A 62 5.65 -4.97 -11.24
CA VAL A 62 5.30 -4.53 -12.59
C VAL A 62 4.51 -5.60 -13.36
N GLU A 63 4.93 -6.86 -13.27
CA GLU A 63 4.44 -7.93 -14.15
C GLU A 63 3.56 -8.95 -13.47
N THR A 64 3.60 -9.03 -12.15
CA THR A 64 2.86 -10.06 -11.42
C THR A 64 2.08 -9.45 -10.27
N LYS A 65 1.05 -10.18 -9.84
CA LYS A 65 0.32 -9.82 -8.65
C LYS A 65 1.14 -10.15 -7.42
N SER A 66 1.01 -9.33 -6.39
CA SER A 66 1.75 -9.49 -5.13
C SER A 66 0.80 -9.38 -3.95
N SER A 67 1.12 -10.08 -2.86
CA SER A 67 0.40 -9.93 -1.60
C SER A 67 0.51 -8.50 -1.06
N MET A 68 1.48 -7.74 -1.53
CA MET A 68 1.68 -6.33 -1.15
C MET A 68 0.88 -5.36 -2.00
N ASP A 69 0.17 -5.81 -3.04
CA ASP A 69 -0.65 -4.94 -3.86
C ASP A 69 -1.71 -4.23 -3.03
N LEU A 70 -1.91 -2.95 -3.29
CA LEU A 70 -3.03 -2.22 -2.72
C LEU A 70 -4.33 -2.68 -3.38
N VAL A 71 -5.41 -2.68 -2.62
CA VAL A 71 -6.73 -3.04 -3.11
C VAL A 71 -7.60 -1.79 -3.12
N GLU A 72 -8.16 -1.46 -4.28
CA GLU A 72 -9.02 -0.29 -4.41
C GLU A 72 -10.37 -0.55 -3.76
N VAL A 73 -10.88 0.47 -3.06
CA VAL A 73 -12.23 0.41 -2.49
C VAL A 73 -13.23 0.39 -3.64
N GLN A 74 -14.11 -0.61 -3.62
CA GLN A 74 -15.19 -0.73 -4.60
C GLN A 74 -16.51 -0.35 -3.94
N GLU A 75 -17.24 0.51 -4.61
CA GLU A 75 -18.56 0.93 -4.15
C GLU A 75 -19.65 0.08 -4.79
#